data_408672e3699240a4e5e6cd57dc65ba0c
#
_entry.id   408672e3699240a4e5e6cd57dc65ba0c
#
_cell.length_a   1.000
_cell.length_b   1.000
_cell.length_c   1.000
_cell.angle_alpha   90.00
_cell.angle_beta   90.00
_cell.angle_gamma   90.00
#
_symmetry.space_group_name_H-M   'P 1'
#
loop_
_entity.id
_entity.type
_entity.pdbx_description
1 polymer ?
#
loop_
_entity_poly.entity_id
_entity_poly.type
_entity_poly.pdbx_seq_one_letter_code
_entity_poly.pdbx_strand_id
1 'polypeptide(L)'
;MYSVDIYSRVRRACLKDGMSAREAARYFNKDRKTIAKMLRHELPPGYRRSEPPHRPTLDAYVGVIDELLRSDKALIKKQRHTSKRIFERLRDEHGYAGSLTTVTYYVREQKRRTKEVFVPLSHRPGHAQVDFGETLGVIGGVECKIHFYVMSLPHSDAVFVKGYPAETTEAFCDGHVSAFAFFGGIPQSILYDNTKIAVARILGDRTRVRARRFTELQSHYLFDDKFGRPARGNDKGNVEGMVGYTRRNFMVPAPRYDSFDDLNAHLEQRCLERQGDKLRGHNQTIGDRLMSDLEALMGLPVAEYEVCDHVSTRATSISMVRYRSNDYSVPVAYAHHDVHVRGFVHEVIIGCGNEIIARHKRSYTSADMIFDPLHFLPLLEQKVGALDQAAPLQGWDLPDVFATLHRLLEARMGKPGKREYVQVLRLLETFEMSVVQSAIQQAIDMGAIGYDAVKHLVLCRVEKRPPRLDLDFYPYLPKANVGMTRPSSYMSLMGGATL
;
A
#
# COMPACT_ATOMS: atom_id res chain seq x y z
N MET A 1 44.89 -13.38 -20.83
CA MET A 1 45.64 -12.42 -21.65
C MET A 1 46.80 -11.93 -20.80
N TYR A 2 48.02 -11.82 -21.34
CA TYR A 2 49.16 -11.33 -20.56
C TYR A 2 49.06 -9.81 -20.38
N SER A 3 49.53 -9.29 -19.24
CA SER A 3 49.51 -7.85 -18.94
C SER A 3 50.52 -7.06 -19.81
N VAL A 4 50.28 -5.77 -19.95
CA VAL A 4 51.21 -4.83 -20.62
C VAL A 4 52.60 -4.86 -19.96
N ASP A 5 52.60 -5.02 -18.62
CA ASP A 5 53.87 -5.11 -17.86
C ASP A 5 54.75 -6.26 -18.30
N ILE A 6 54.18 -7.46 -18.48
CA ILE A 6 54.96 -8.64 -18.98
C ILE A 6 55.49 -8.38 -20.39
N TYR A 7 54.72 -7.76 -21.29
CA TYR A 7 55.18 -7.38 -22.62
C TYR A 7 56.35 -6.44 -22.53
N SER A 8 56.26 -5.40 -21.70
CA SER A 8 57.30 -4.39 -21.49
C SER A 8 58.58 -5.04 -20.94
N ARG A 9 58.49 -5.89 -19.94
CA ARG A 9 59.64 -6.59 -19.34
C ARG A 9 60.34 -7.53 -20.33
N VAL A 10 59.58 -8.34 -21.07
CA VAL A 10 60.16 -9.22 -22.11
C VAL A 10 60.84 -8.42 -23.22
N ARG A 11 60.20 -7.34 -23.71
CA ARG A 11 60.77 -6.47 -24.75
C ARG A 11 62.05 -5.80 -24.27
N ARG A 12 62.03 -5.30 -23.02
CA ARG A 12 63.22 -4.67 -22.42
C ARG A 12 64.38 -5.64 -22.33
N ALA A 13 64.15 -6.84 -21.78
CA ALA A 13 65.16 -7.88 -21.66
C ALA A 13 65.74 -8.31 -23.01
N CYS A 14 64.91 -8.44 -24.05
CA CYS A 14 65.41 -8.86 -25.38
C CYS A 14 65.96 -7.73 -26.21
N LEU A 15 65.32 -6.53 -26.22
CA LEU A 15 65.71 -5.45 -27.15
C LEU A 15 66.71 -4.48 -26.55
N LYS A 16 66.75 -4.32 -25.21
CA LYS A 16 67.71 -3.41 -24.55
C LYS A 16 68.86 -4.16 -23.88
N ASP A 17 68.52 -5.24 -23.14
CA ASP A 17 69.52 -5.94 -22.35
C ASP A 17 70.15 -7.13 -23.13
N GLY A 18 69.84 -7.29 -24.45
CA GLY A 18 70.46 -8.24 -25.37
C GLY A 18 70.12 -9.72 -25.18
N MET A 19 69.12 -10.06 -24.34
CA MET A 19 68.73 -11.44 -24.07
C MET A 19 68.14 -12.09 -25.33
N SER A 20 68.59 -13.30 -25.63
CA SER A 20 68.02 -14.06 -26.77
C SER A 20 66.57 -14.51 -26.49
N ALA A 21 65.74 -14.65 -27.52
CA ALA A 21 64.37 -15.11 -27.38
C ALA A 21 64.29 -16.49 -26.72
N ARG A 22 65.35 -17.32 -26.82
CA ARG A 22 65.40 -18.64 -26.18
C ARG A 22 65.70 -18.52 -24.69
N GLU A 23 66.53 -17.61 -24.27
CA GLU A 23 66.81 -17.28 -22.86
C GLU A 23 65.63 -16.60 -22.21
N ALA A 24 64.99 -15.63 -22.88
CA ALA A 24 63.78 -14.98 -22.42
C ALA A 24 62.64 -15.98 -22.19
N ALA A 25 62.50 -16.99 -23.06
CA ALA A 25 61.50 -18.02 -22.89
C ALA A 25 61.71 -18.84 -21.59
N ARG A 26 62.97 -19.16 -21.25
CA ARG A 26 63.33 -19.80 -20.00
C ARG A 26 63.17 -18.88 -18.79
N TYR A 27 63.70 -17.66 -18.90
CA TYR A 27 63.72 -16.69 -17.80
C TYR A 27 62.30 -16.27 -17.37
N PHE A 28 61.40 -15.99 -18.32
CA PHE A 28 60.02 -15.62 -18.06
C PHE A 28 59.07 -16.80 -17.96
N ASN A 29 59.58 -18.06 -18.08
CA ASN A 29 58.78 -19.27 -18.09
C ASN A 29 57.60 -19.19 -19.07
N LYS A 30 57.88 -18.83 -20.34
CA LYS A 30 56.92 -18.70 -21.41
C LYS A 30 57.33 -19.47 -22.63
N ASP A 31 56.34 -19.91 -23.41
CA ASP A 31 56.63 -20.54 -24.72
C ASP A 31 57.31 -19.57 -25.69
N ARG A 32 58.22 -20.10 -26.52
CA ARG A 32 58.98 -19.31 -27.51
C ARG A 32 58.08 -18.57 -28.49
N LYS A 33 56.92 -19.17 -28.89
CA LYS A 33 55.93 -18.50 -29.74
C LYS A 33 55.32 -17.28 -29.04
N THR A 34 55.10 -17.39 -27.72
CA THR A 34 54.59 -16.27 -26.89
C THR A 34 55.62 -15.17 -26.81
N ILE A 35 56.91 -15.48 -26.58
CA ILE A 35 57.98 -14.47 -26.59
C ILE A 35 58.09 -13.78 -27.96
N ALA A 36 58.07 -14.56 -29.06
CA ALA A 36 58.10 -13.98 -30.42
C ALA A 36 56.91 -13.08 -30.68
N LYS A 37 55.71 -13.42 -30.15
CA LYS A 37 54.53 -12.57 -30.22
C LYS A 37 54.72 -11.25 -29.41
N MET A 38 55.31 -11.35 -28.21
CA MET A 38 55.59 -10.18 -27.36
C MET A 38 56.62 -9.22 -27.97
N LEU A 39 57.59 -9.76 -28.72
CA LEU A 39 58.57 -8.97 -29.45
C LEU A 39 57.95 -8.27 -30.68
N ARG A 40 57.02 -8.92 -31.36
CA ARG A 40 56.32 -8.40 -32.54
C ARG A 40 55.32 -7.28 -32.23
N HIS A 41 54.72 -7.32 -31.08
CA HIS A 41 53.68 -6.35 -30.67
C HIS A 41 54.14 -5.54 -29.45
N GLU A 42 53.98 -4.24 -29.49
CA GLU A 42 54.36 -3.35 -28.39
C GLU A 42 53.41 -3.48 -27.19
N LEU A 43 52.16 -3.74 -27.48
CA LEU A 43 51.10 -3.98 -26.50
C LEU A 43 50.43 -5.35 -26.76
N PRO A 44 49.85 -5.99 -25.74
CA PRO A 44 49.04 -7.18 -25.95
C PRO A 44 48.02 -6.94 -27.03
N PRO A 45 48.05 -7.65 -28.18
CA PRO A 45 47.02 -7.46 -29.18
C PRO A 45 45.65 -7.84 -28.58
N GLY A 46 44.67 -6.95 -28.76
CA GLY A 46 43.29 -7.21 -28.34
C GLY A 46 42.71 -8.47 -29.00
N TYR A 47 41.47 -8.78 -28.68
CA TYR A 47 40.76 -9.91 -29.29
C TYR A 47 40.58 -9.64 -30.79
N ARG A 48 41.25 -10.45 -31.63
CA ARG A 48 41.30 -10.29 -33.11
C ARG A 48 40.57 -11.44 -33.85
N ARG A 49 39.75 -12.21 -33.17
CA ARG A 49 39.04 -13.29 -33.83
C ARG A 49 37.95 -12.68 -34.72
N SER A 50 38.09 -12.86 -36.03
CA SER A 50 37.11 -12.39 -37.04
C SER A 50 35.92 -13.37 -37.17
N GLU A 51 36.10 -14.60 -36.80
CA GLU A 51 35.06 -15.64 -36.86
C GLU A 51 34.58 -16.05 -35.47
N PRO A 52 33.32 -16.43 -35.32
CA PRO A 52 32.79 -16.98 -34.06
C PRO A 52 33.58 -18.21 -33.61
N PRO A 53 33.62 -18.51 -32.29
CA PRO A 53 34.24 -19.73 -31.82
C PRO A 53 33.60 -20.96 -32.46
N HIS A 54 34.43 -21.80 -33.12
CA HIS A 54 33.95 -23.04 -33.70
C HIS A 54 33.45 -24.01 -32.60
N ARG A 55 32.28 -24.59 -32.81
CA ARG A 55 31.63 -25.53 -31.89
C ARG A 55 31.45 -26.90 -32.61
N PRO A 56 32.48 -27.71 -32.72
CA PRO A 56 32.48 -28.88 -33.63
C PRO A 56 31.26 -29.80 -33.49
N THR A 57 30.77 -29.97 -32.26
CA THR A 57 29.63 -30.86 -31.98
C THR A 57 28.27 -30.20 -32.19
N LEU A 58 28.19 -28.85 -32.26
CA LEU A 58 26.92 -28.14 -32.35
C LEU A 58 26.70 -27.45 -33.69
N ASP A 59 27.79 -27.08 -34.40
CA ASP A 59 27.70 -26.22 -35.60
C ASP A 59 26.79 -26.79 -36.68
N ALA A 60 26.76 -28.13 -36.85
CA ALA A 60 25.86 -28.81 -37.79
C ALA A 60 24.35 -28.64 -37.44
N TYR A 61 24.03 -28.37 -36.18
CA TYR A 61 22.68 -28.33 -35.66
C TYR A 61 22.17 -26.88 -35.36
N VAL A 62 23.04 -25.91 -35.55
CA VAL A 62 22.74 -24.50 -35.27
C VAL A 62 21.49 -24.01 -36.05
N GLY A 63 21.41 -24.38 -37.34
CA GLY A 63 20.26 -24.04 -38.19
C GLY A 63 18.93 -24.57 -37.64
N VAL A 64 18.91 -25.79 -37.13
CA VAL A 64 17.73 -26.41 -36.52
C VAL A 64 17.33 -25.66 -35.25
N ILE A 65 18.30 -25.34 -34.38
CA ILE A 65 18.03 -24.58 -33.15
C ILE A 65 17.44 -23.22 -33.47
N ASP A 66 18.02 -22.50 -34.43
CA ASP A 66 17.59 -21.16 -34.80
C ASP A 66 16.19 -21.16 -35.42
N GLU A 67 15.83 -22.23 -36.19
CA GLU A 67 14.47 -22.41 -36.70
C GLU A 67 13.47 -22.66 -35.59
N LEU A 68 13.78 -23.53 -34.62
CA LEU A 68 12.95 -23.77 -33.46
C LEU A 68 12.74 -22.47 -32.63
N LEU A 69 13.79 -21.70 -32.42
CA LEU A 69 13.71 -20.42 -31.69
C LEU A 69 12.91 -19.36 -32.49
N ARG A 70 12.94 -19.41 -33.81
CA ARG A 70 12.15 -18.52 -34.68
C ARG A 70 10.67 -18.87 -34.63
N SER A 71 10.32 -20.16 -34.74
CA SER A 71 8.95 -20.64 -34.65
C SER A 71 8.34 -20.36 -33.27
N ASP A 72 9.13 -20.46 -32.20
CA ASP A 72 8.71 -20.12 -30.84
C ASP A 72 8.22 -18.69 -30.66
N LYS A 73 8.68 -17.73 -31.49
CA LYS A 73 8.23 -16.34 -31.39
C LYS A 73 6.74 -16.18 -31.65
N ALA A 74 6.16 -17.02 -32.50
CA ALA A 74 4.73 -17.03 -32.81
C ALA A 74 3.87 -17.65 -31.69
N LEU A 75 4.48 -18.41 -30.78
CA LEU A 75 3.79 -19.11 -29.71
C LEU A 75 3.73 -18.30 -28.41
N ILE A 76 2.69 -18.56 -27.61
CA ILE A 76 2.59 -18.02 -26.25
C ILE A 76 3.79 -18.49 -25.41
N LYS A 77 4.27 -17.61 -24.50
CA LYS A 77 5.51 -17.84 -23.73
C LYS A 77 5.55 -19.20 -23.00
N LYS A 78 4.39 -19.68 -22.52
CA LYS A 78 4.26 -20.96 -21.80
C LYS A 78 4.41 -22.19 -22.70
N GLN A 79 4.27 -22.05 -24.02
CA GLN A 79 4.38 -23.13 -25.02
C GLN A 79 5.71 -23.13 -25.77
N ARG A 80 6.61 -22.20 -25.49
CA ARG A 80 7.93 -22.11 -26.10
C ARG A 80 8.87 -23.20 -25.62
N HIS A 81 9.76 -23.66 -26.49
CA HIS A 81 10.75 -24.67 -26.15
C HIS A 81 11.68 -24.20 -25.00
N THR A 82 11.89 -25.08 -24.03
CA THR A 82 13.00 -24.95 -23.06
C THR A 82 14.30 -25.43 -23.71
N SER A 83 15.45 -25.00 -23.19
CA SER A 83 16.74 -25.51 -23.67
C SER A 83 16.84 -27.01 -23.57
N LYS A 84 16.27 -27.63 -22.52
CA LYS A 84 16.18 -29.07 -22.34
C LYS A 84 15.34 -29.72 -23.45
N ARG A 85 14.17 -29.16 -23.77
CA ARG A 85 13.32 -29.72 -24.84
C ARG A 85 13.98 -29.58 -26.22
N ILE A 86 14.70 -28.51 -26.49
CA ILE A 86 15.50 -28.36 -27.73
C ILE A 86 16.58 -29.43 -27.78
N PHE A 87 17.31 -29.68 -26.70
CA PHE A 87 18.29 -30.71 -26.61
C PHE A 87 17.73 -32.13 -26.87
N GLU A 88 16.58 -32.45 -26.26
CA GLU A 88 15.90 -33.74 -26.47
C GLU A 88 15.51 -33.91 -27.95
N ARG A 89 14.91 -32.88 -28.58
CA ARG A 89 14.57 -32.93 -29.99
C ARG A 89 15.79 -33.11 -30.89
N LEU A 90 16.88 -32.39 -30.61
CA LEU A 90 18.15 -32.56 -31.36
C LEU A 90 18.68 -33.97 -31.24
N ARG A 91 18.63 -34.59 -30.06
CA ARG A 91 19.06 -35.96 -29.85
C ARG A 91 18.16 -36.96 -30.57
N ASP A 92 16.85 -36.85 -30.39
CA ASP A 92 15.85 -37.82 -30.80
C ASP A 92 15.52 -37.71 -32.31
N GLU A 93 15.45 -36.47 -32.85
CA GLU A 93 15.06 -36.21 -34.23
C GLU A 93 16.28 -36.03 -35.20
N HIS A 94 17.45 -35.61 -34.67
CA HIS A 94 18.59 -35.24 -35.50
C HIS A 94 19.91 -35.95 -35.11
N GLY A 95 19.89 -36.88 -34.13
CA GLY A 95 21.07 -37.68 -33.76
C GLY A 95 22.19 -36.89 -33.06
N TYR A 96 21.88 -35.80 -32.36
CA TYR A 96 22.84 -34.97 -31.64
C TYR A 96 23.47 -35.74 -30.46
N ALA A 97 24.80 -35.95 -30.51
CA ALA A 97 25.55 -36.67 -29.48
C ALA A 97 26.31 -35.76 -28.47
N GLY A 98 26.09 -34.45 -28.53
CA GLY A 98 26.74 -33.48 -27.64
C GLY A 98 26.04 -33.31 -26.31
N SER A 99 26.51 -32.35 -25.47
CA SER A 99 25.96 -32.11 -24.13
C SER A 99 24.81 -31.12 -24.11
N LEU A 100 23.90 -31.29 -23.12
CA LEU A 100 22.83 -30.31 -22.80
C LEU A 100 23.42 -28.93 -22.48
N THR A 101 24.58 -28.88 -21.82
CA THR A 101 25.24 -27.60 -21.45
C THR A 101 25.58 -26.76 -22.67
N THR A 102 26.08 -27.39 -23.76
CA THR A 102 26.43 -26.71 -25.00
C THR A 102 25.18 -26.09 -25.68
N VAL A 103 24.11 -26.88 -25.74
CA VAL A 103 22.80 -26.37 -26.27
C VAL A 103 22.26 -25.27 -25.42
N THR A 104 22.28 -25.42 -24.08
CA THR A 104 21.81 -24.39 -23.14
C THR A 104 22.56 -23.07 -23.29
N TYR A 105 23.90 -23.14 -23.41
CA TYR A 105 24.74 -21.98 -23.62
C TYR A 105 24.39 -21.28 -24.94
N TYR A 106 24.28 -22.05 -26.04
CA TYR A 106 23.91 -21.49 -27.33
C TYR A 106 22.52 -20.81 -27.33
N VAL A 107 21.50 -21.50 -26.82
CA VAL A 107 20.12 -21.00 -26.73
C VAL A 107 20.08 -19.72 -25.88
N ARG A 108 20.82 -19.70 -24.74
CA ARG A 108 20.91 -18.51 -23.90
C ARG A 108 21.56 -17.33 -24.62
N GLU A 109 22.64 -17.60 -25.39
CA GLU A 109 23.34 -16.56 -26.16
C GLU A 109 22.43 -16.01 -27.28
N GLN A 110 21.73 -16.88 -28.01
CA GLN A 110 20.79 -16.47 -29.05
C GLN A 110 19.60 -15.67 -28.47
N LYS A 111 19.00 -16.16 -27.38
CA LYS A 111 17.94 -15.41 -26.70
C LYS A 111 18.43 -14.04 -26.21
N ARG A 112 19.69 -13.90 -25.81
CA ARG A 112 20.28 -12.61 -25.43
C ARG A 112 20.47 -11.70 -26.62
N ARG A 113 20.97 -12.20 -27.75
CA ARG A 113 21.18 -11.44 -29.00
C ARG A 113 19.87 -11.01 -29.66
N THR A 114 18.83 -11.81 -29.50
CA THR A 114 17.51 -11.55 -30.09
C THR A 114 16.56 -10.82 -29.13
N LYS A 115 17.05 -10.34 -27.95
CA LYS A 115 16.26 -9.44 -27.13
C LYS A 115 15.91 -8.20 -27.90
N GLU A 116 14.69 -7.75 -27.70
CA GLU A 116 14.20 -6.49 -28.29
C GLU A 116 15.13 -5.33 -27.91
N VAL A 117 15.51 -4.55 -28.91
CA VAL A 117 16.33 -3.35 -28.71
C VAL A 117 15.40 -2.14 -28.73
N PHE A 118 15.53 -1.30 -27.74
CA PHE A 118 14.66 -0.15 -27.54
C PHE A 118 15.38 1.14 -27.96
N VAL A 119 14.62 2.03 -28.58
CA VAL A 119 15.11 3.38 -28.88
C VAL A 119 14.94 4.21 -27.61
N PRO A 120 15.97 4.89 -27.14
CA PRO A 120 15.83 5.86 -26.05
C PRO A 120 14.81 6.94 -26.43
N LEU A 121 13.76 7.09 -25.63
CA LEU A 121 12.73 8.09 -25.85
C LEU A 121 13.08 9.38 -25.11
N SER A 122 12.91 10.52 -25.78
CA SER A 122 12.93 11.84 -25.14
C SER A 122 11.50 12.21 -24.76
N HIS A 123 11.32 12.60 -23.51
CA HIS A 123 10.04 13.02 -22.98
C HIS A 123 9.99 14.54 -22.83
N ARG A 124 8.88 15.15 -23.22
CA ARG A 124 8.65 16.58 -23.02
C ARG A 124 8.25 16.84 -21.56
N PRO A 125 8.52 18.03 -21.01
CA PRO A 125 8.01 18.43 -19.72
C PRO A 125 6.47 18.35 -19.63
N GLY A 126 5.96 18.16 -18.42
CA GLY A 126 4.52 18.13 -18.15
C GLY A 126 3.79 16.84 -18.54
N HIS A 127 4.54 15.77 -18.84
CA HIS A 127 3.96 14.43 -19.08
C HIS A 127 4.31 13.49 -17.93
N ALA A 128 3.35 12.63 -17.56
CA ALA A 128 3.54 11.63 -16.52
C ALA A 128 3.36 10.20 -17.03
N GLN A 129 3.88 9.25 -16.31
CA GLN A 129 3.62 7.82 -16.44
C GLN A 129 3.22 7.24 -15.09
N VAL A 130 2.23 6.33 -15.11
CA VAL A 130 1.66 5.72 -13.89
C VAL A 130 1.69 4.21 -13.99
N ASP A 131 2.07 3.57 -12.89
CA ASP A 131 2.00 2.13 -12.72
C ASP A 131 1.85 1.73 -11.25
N PHE A 132 1.44 0.46 -11.01
CA PHE A 132 1.43 -0.13 -9.68
C PHE A 132 2.57 -1.14 -9.53
N GLY A 133 3.12 -1.18 -8.32
CA GLY A 133 4.03 -2.21 -7.88
C GLY A 133 3.50 -2.94 -6.66
N GLU A 134 4.11 -4.07 -6.33
CA GLU A 134 3.81 -4.81 -5.10
C GLU A 134 5.09 -5.22 -4.37
N THR A 135 5.01 -5.29 -3.05
CA THR A 135 6.07 -5.78 -2.16
C THR A 135 5.46 -6.42 -0.93
N LEU A 136 6.27 -7.14 -0.16
CA LEU A 136 5.89 -7.61 1.17
C LEU A 136 6.42 -6.64 2.23
N GLY A 137 5.66 -6.45 3.31
CA GLY A 137 6.03 -5.64 4.45
C GLY A 137 5.22 -6.00 5.69
N VAL A 138 5.49 -5.32 6.79
CA VAL A 138 4.78 -5.48 8.07
C VAL A 138 4.12 -4.16 8.43
N ILE A 139 2.81 -4.15 8.55
CA ILE A 139 2.02 -2.97 8.93
C ILE A 139 1.21 -3.33 10.20
N GLY A 140 1.37 -2.52 11.26
CA GLY A 140 0.69 -2.79 12.54
C GLY A 140 1.07 -4.16 13.13
N GLY A 141 2.31 -4.62 12.91
CA GLY A 141 2.78 -5.93 13.37
C GLY A 141 2.34 -7.12 12.50
N VAL A 142 1.54 -6.90 11.44
CA VAL A 142 1.02 -7.97 10.57
C VAL A 142 1.76 -7.96 9.23
N GLU A 143 2.30 -9.12 8.82
CA GLU A 143 2.88 -9.28 7.50
C GLU A 143 1.79 -9.23 6.43
N CYS A 144 1.94 -8.33 5.46
CA CYS A 144 0.97 -8.11 4.41
C CYS A 144 1.64 -7.77 3.07
N LYS A 145 0.87 -7.92 2.01
CA LYS A 145 1.24 -7.40 0.69
C LYS A 145 0.90 -5.90 0.66
N ILE A 146 1.89 -5.09 0.33
CA ILE A 146 1.76 -3.66 0.10
C ILE A 146 1.71 -3.43 -1.40
N HIS A 147 0.63 -2.83 -1.88
CA HIS A 147 0.52 -2.33 -3.24
C HIS A 147 0.96 -0.87 -3.23
N PHE A 148 1.81 -0.47 -4.16
CA PHE A 148 2.25 0.91 -4.20
C PHE A 148 2.05 1.52 -5.60
N TYR A 149 1.43 2.69 -5.59
CA TYR A 149 1.24 3.53 -6.76
C TYR A 149 2.53 4.32 -7.03
N VAL A 150 2.88 4.43 -8.30
CA VAL A 150 4.04 5.21 -8.75
C VAL A 150 3.60 6.13 -9.87
N MET A 151 3.76 7.44 -9.68
CA MET A 151 3.71 8.42 -10.77
C MET A 151 5.12 8.96 -11.00
N SER A 152 5.61 8.88 -12.22
CA SER A 152 6.89 9.46 -12.62
C SER A 152 6.70 10.53 -13.67
N LEU A 153 7.55 11.59 -13.62
CA LEU A 153 7.68 12.59 -14.67
C LEU A 153 8.94 12.26 -15.49
N PRO A 154 8.79 11.60 -16.66
CA PRO A 154 9.94 11.04 -17.39
C PRO A 154 10.95 12.08 -17.89
N HIS A 155 10.58 13.36 -17.98
CA HIS A 155 11.50 14.42 -18.36
C HIS A 155 12.53 14.67 -17.27
N SER A 156 12.10 14.89 -16.03
CA SER A 156 12.98 15.11 -14.88
C SER A 156 13.45 13.83 -14.21
N ASP A 157 12.72 12.74 -14.35
CA ASP A 157 12.82 11.48 -13.58
C ASP A 157 12.37 11.63 -12.11
N ALA A 158 11.65 12.73 -11.80
CA ALA A 158 10.98 12.87 -10.50
C ALA A 158 9.88 11.81 -10.34
N VAL A 159 9.67 11.38 -9.10
CA VAL A 159 8.75 10.30 -8.77
C VAL A 159 7.94 10.65 -7.53
N PHE A 160 6.68 10.25 -7.53
CA PHE A 160 5.80 10.16 -6.37
C PHE A 160 5.41 8.71 -6.14
N VAL A 161 5.43 8.28 -4.87
CA VAL A 161 5.10 6.91 -4.47
C VAL A 161 4.18 6.94 -3.25
N LYS A 162 3.09 6.16 -3.29
CA LYS A 162 2.17 5.98 -2.16
C LYS A 162 1.77 4.52 -2.01
N GLY A 163 1.82 3.99 -0.79
CA GLY A 163 1.48 2.61 -0.45
C GLY A 163 0.00 2.43 -0.09
N TYR A 164 -0.56 1.27 -0.44
CA TYR A 164 -1.97 0.92 -0.25
C TYR A 164 -2.13 -0.53 0.19
N PRO A 165 -3.22 -0.85 0.93
CA PRO A 165 -3.55 -2.23 1.31
C PRO A 165 -3.92 -3.11 0.13
N ALA A 166 -4.49 -2.53 -0.94
CA ALA A 166 -4.89 -3.25 -2.13
C ALA A 166 -4.87 -2.34 -3.37
N GLU A 167 -4.69 -2.94 -4.54
CA GLU A 167 -4.83 -2.27 -5.84
C GLU A 167 -6.31 -2.18 -6.20
N THR A 168 -6.96 -1.08 -5.84
CA THR A 168 -8.37 -0.80 -6.08
C THR A 168 -8.55 0.46 -6.92
N THR A 169 -9.76 0.69 -7.44
CA THR A 169 -10.07 1.93 -8.17
C THR A 169 -9.92 3.16 -7.29
N GLU A 170 -10.29 3.04 -6.01
CA GLU A 170 -10.15 4.12 -5.03
C GLU A 170 -8.65 4.42 -4.77
N ALA A 171 -7.82 3.39 -4.59
CA ALA A 171 -6.36 3.56 -4.43
C ALA A 171 -5.71 4.17 -5.69
N PHE A 172 -6.19 3.80 -6.87
CA PHE A 172 -5.72 4.37 -8.12
C PHE A 172 -6.07 5.85 -8.25
N CYS A 173 -7.31 6.24 -7.97
CA CYS A 173 -7.72 7.64 -8.03
C CYS A 173 -7.05 8.47 -6.91
N ASP A 174 -6.95 7.93 -5.70
CA ASP A 174 -6.25 8.58 -4.58
C ASP A 174 -4.76 8.81 -4.87
N GLY A 175 -4.12 7.84 -5.52
CA GLY A 175 -2.74 7.98 -5.99
C GLY A 175 -2.55 9.17 -6.94
N HIS A 176 -3.50 9.42 -7.82
CA HIS A 176 -3.48 10.59 -8.73
C HIS A 176 -3.64 11.90 -7.94
N VAL A 177 -4.67 11.98 -7.10
CA VAL A 177 -4.96 13.18 -6.28
C VAL A 177 -3.73 13.52 -5.43
N SER A 178 -3.19 12.53 -4.73
CA SER A 178 -2.00 12.71 -3.89
C SER A 178 -0.76 13.11 -4.71
N ALA A 179 -0.56 12.53 -5.90
CA ALA A 179 0.56 12.87 -6.77
C ALA A 179 0.43 14.30 -7.32
N PHE A 180 -0.78 14.73 -7.68
CA PHE A 180 -1.04 16.10 -8.15
C PHE A 180 -0.79 17.12 -7.03
N ALA A 181 -1.20 16.80 -5.80
CA ALA A 181 -0.91 17.62 -4.64
C ALA A 181 0.62 17.68 -4.35
N PHE A 182 1.32 16.54 -4.42
CA PHE A 182 2.77 16.47 -4.21
C PHE A 182 3.57 17.30 -5.23
N PHE A 183 3.20 17.24 -6.52
CA PHE A 183 3.85 18.03 -7.56
C PHE A 183 3.31 19.47 -7.65
N GLY A 184 2.22 19.79 -6.96
CA GLY A 184 1.59 21.12 -7.00
C GLY A 184 0.92 21.44 -8.34
N GLY A 185 0.59 20.42 -9.16
CA GLY A 185 -0.04 20.62 -10.47
C GLY A 185 -0.40 19.32 -11.16
N ILE A 186 -1.10 19.41 -12.28
CA ILE A 186 -1.66 18.30 -13.03
C ILE A 186 -0.85 18.12 -14.33
N PRO A 187 -0.29 16.93 -14.62
CA PRO A 187 0.35 16.65 -15.89
C PRO A 187 -0.62 16.83 -17.08
N GLN A 188 -0.16 17.41 -18.17
CA GLN A 188 -0.97 17.59 -19.38
C GLN A 188 -1.44 16.25 -19.95
N SER A 189 -0.59 15.23 -19.88
CA SER A 189 -0.98 13.88 -20.28
C SER A 189 -0.31 12.82 -19.42
N ILE A 190 -1.02 11.71 -19.19
CA ILE A 190 -0.58 10.60 -18.36
C ILE A 190 -0.64 9.31 -19.17
N LEU A 191 0.48 8.58 -19.21
CA LEU A 191 0.59 7.28 -19.86
C LEU A 191 0.27 6.16 -18.85
N TYR A 192 -0.67 5.31 -19.21
CA TYR A 192 -1.10 4.16 -18.42
C TYR A 192 -0.75 2.83 -19.10
N ASP A 193 -0.63 1.77 -18.29
CA ASP A 193 -0.80 0.41 -18.83
C ASP A 193 -2.29 0.12 -19.07
N ASN A 194 -2.54 -0.96 -19.79
CA ASN A 194 -3.89 -1.51 -19.98
C ASN A 194 -4.38 -2.19 -18.68
N THR A 195 -4.35 -1.48 -17.57
CA THR A 195 -4.84 -1.98 -16.29
C THR A 195 -6.36 -2.02 -16.29
N LYS A 196 -6.97 -3.06 -15.73
CA LYS A 196 -8.42 -3.19 -15.59
C LYS A 196 -9.07 -2.06 -14.80
N ILE A 197 -8.26 -1.35 -14.00
CA ILE A 197 -8.72 -0.23 -13.18
C ILE A 197 -9.04 0.99 -14.05
N ALA A 198 -8.18 1.31 -15.00
CA ALA A 198 -8.39 2.44 -15.92
C ALA A 198 -9.26 2.06 -17.13
N VAL A 199 -9.18 0.79 -17.56
CA VAL A 199 -9.86 0.29 -18.78
C VAL A 199 -10.86 -0.80 -18.41
N ALA A 200 -12.15 -0.49 -18.49
CA ALA A 200 -13.21 -1.46 -18.23
C ALA A 200 -13.30 -2.54 -19.33
N ARG A 201 -13.03 -2.17 -20.59
CA ARG A 201 -13.09 -3.09 -21.73
C ARG A 201 -12.24 -2.60 -22.91
N ILE A 202 -11.52 -3.53 -23.55
CA ILE A 202 -10.86 -3.29 -24.83
C ILE A 202 -11.74 -3.90 -25.93
N LEU A 203 -12.16 -3.08 -26.90
CA LEU A 203 -12.99 -3.51 -28.05
C LEU A 203 -12.11 -4.08 -29.15
N GLY A 204 -12.72 -4.78 -30.12
CA GLY A 204 -12.03 -5.44 -31.23
C GLY A 204 -11.27 -4.51 -32.16
N ASP A 205 -11.69 -3.25 -32.27
CA ASP A 205 -11.03 -2.16 -33.00
C ASP A 205 -9.92 -1.46 -32.19
N ARG A 206 -9.57 -2.00 -31.02
CA ARG A 206 -8.62 -1.45 -30.02
C ARG A 206 -9.10 -0.18 -29.31
N THR A 207 -10.33 0.27 -29.49
CA THR A 207 -10.92 1.30 -28.65
C THR A 207 -11.13 0.76 -27.24
N ARG A 208 -11.07 1.65 -26.24
CA ARG A 208 -11.16 1.29 -24.82
C ARG A 208 -12.37 1.96 -24.19
N VAL A 209 -13.16 1.17 -23.46
CA VAL A 209 -14.19 1.71 -22.57
C VAL A 209 -13.52 1.98 -21.22
N ARG A 210 -13.48 3.24 -20.81
CA ARG A 210 -12.89 3.64 -19.52
C ARG A 210 -13.78 3.21 -18.37
N ALA A 211 -13.16 2.92 -17.24
CA ALA A 211 -13.88 2.74 -15.99
C ALA A 211 -14.56 4.07 -15.58
N ARG A 212 -15.80 4.02 -15.11
CA ARG A 212 -16.59 5.22 -14.81
C ARG A 212 -15.86 6.18 -13.88
N ARG A 213 -15.27 5.68 -12.80
CA ARG A 213 -14.53 6.49 -11.81
C ARG A 213 -13.30 7.17 -12.40
N PHE A 214 -12.61 6.48 -13.29
CA PHE A 214 -11.49 7.07 -14.01
C PHE A 214 -11.94 8.20 -14.94
N THR A 215 -13.09 8.04 -15.58
CA THR A 215 -13.67 9.12 -16.42
C THR A 215 -14.09 10.32 -15.59
N GLU A 216 -14.65 10.11 -14.39
CA GLU A 216 -15.02 11.17 -13.44
C GLU A 216 -13.77 11.94 -12.98
N LEU A 217 -12.70 11.22 -12.59
CA LEU A 217 -11.40 11.81 -12.23
C LEU A 217 -10.81 12.64 -13.37
N GLN A 218 -10.80 12.08 -14.60
CA GLN A 218 -10.30 12.77 -15.78
C GLN A 218 -11.12 14.02 -16.11
N SER A 219 -12.45 13.97 -15.97
CA SER A 219 -13.32 15.11 -16.18
C SER A 219 -13.09 16.23 -15.15
N HIS A 220 -12.70 15.88 -13.93
CA HIS A 220 -12.41 16.85 -12.87
C HIS A 220 -11.06 17.56 -13.09
N TYR A 221 -10.02 16.80 -13.44
CA TYR A 221 -8.64 17.30 -13.57
C TYR A 221 -8.22 17.66 -14.99
N LEU A 222 -8.98 17.27 -16.01
CA LEU A 222 -8.84 17.63 -17.42
C LEU A 222 -7.52 17.21 -18.09
N PHE A 223 -6.82 16.20 -17.58
CA PHE A 223 -5.61 15.66 -18.21
C PHE A 223 -5.94 14.71 -19.37
N ASP A 224 -5.04 14.61 -20.34
CA ASP A 224 -5.14 13.64 -21.44
C ASP A 224 -4.66 12.25 -20.97
N ASP A 225 -5.45 11.21 -21.19
CA ASP A 225 -5.03 9.84 -20.98
C ASP A 225 -4.41 9.22 -22.23
N LYS A 226 -3.27 8.56 -22.07
CA LYS A 226 -2.62 7.76 -23.09
C LYS A 226 -2.44 6.34 -22.59
N PHE A 227 -2.72 5.37 -23.43
CA PHE A 227 -2.53 3.97 -23.07
C PHE A 227 -1.43 3.36 -23.93
N GLY A 228 -0.51 2.64 -23.29
CA GLY A 228 0.52 1.88 -23.96
C GLY A 228 -0.08 0.89 -24.96
N ARG A 229 0.63 0.65 -26.06
CA ARG A 229 0.18 -0.32 -27.08
C ARG A 229 0.28 -1.73 -26.49
N PRO A 230 -0.74 -2.59 -26.69
CA PRO A 230 -0.69 -3.96 -26.21
C PRO A 230 0.57 -4.70 -26.73
N ALA A 231 1.27 -5.40 -25.84
CA ALA A 231 2.47 -6.20 -26.12
C ALA A 231 3.70 -5.44 -26.64
N ARG A 232 3.77 -4.10 -26.47
CA ARG A 232 4.97 -3.31 -26.78
C ARG A 232 5.51 -2.65 -25.51
N GLY A 233 6.46 -3.30 -24.84
CA GLY A 233 7.14 -2.80 -23.61
C GLY A 233 7.91 -1.48 -23.80
N ASN A 234 8.13 -1.05 -25.05
CA ASN A 234 8.88 0.16 -25.40
C ASN A 234 8.24 1.45 -24.89
N ASP A 235 6.90 1.49 -24.84
CA ASP A 235 6.17 2.71 -24.49
C ASP A 235 6.26 3.03 -22.97
N LYS A 236 6.75 2.07 -22.15
CA LYS A 236 6.73 2.12 -20.68
C LYS A 236 8.08 2.01 -19.97
N GLY A 237 9.17 1.98 -20.71
CA GLY A 237 10.49 1.67 -20.14
C GLY A 237 10.88 2.49 -18.92
N ASN A 238 10.37 3.72 -18.78
CA ASN A 238 10.68 4.59 -17.63
C ASN A 238 9.92 4.14 -16.37
N VAL A 239 8.57 4.02 -16.42
CA VAL A 239 7.79 3.72 -15.20
C VAL A 239 8.00 2.30 -14.68
N GLU A 240 8.18 1.30 -15.55
CA GLU A 240 8.57 -0.06 -15.12
C GLU A 240 9.95 -0.04 -14.44
N GLY A 241 10.87 0.76 -14.95
CA GLY A 241 12.16 1.06 -14.33
C GLY A 241 11.98 1.69 -12.95
N MET A 242 11.05 2.66 -12.83
CA MET A 242 10.73 3.37 -11.59
C MET A 242 10.08 2.47 -10.53
N VAL A 243 9.10 1.63 -10.90
CA VAL A 243 8.54 0.61 -10.00
C VAL A 243 9.64 -0.32 -9.47
N GLY A 244 10.53 -0.78 -10.36
CA GLY A 244 11.68 -1.59 -9.97
C GLY A 244 12.69 -0.83 -9.10
N TYR A 245 12.92 0.45 -9.35
CA TYR A 245 13.77 1.32 -8.54
C TYR A 245 13.18 1.51 -7.14
N THR A 246 11.91 1.89 -7.05
CA THR A 246 11.17 2.07 -5.80
C THR A 246 11.22 0.82 -4.94
N ARG A 247 10.94 -0.35 -5.53
CA ARG A 247 11.00 -1.62 -4.81
C ARG A 247 12.38 -1.90 -4.21
N ARG A 248 13.46 -1.64 -4.95
CA ARG A 248 14.83 -1.92 -4.50
C ARG A 248 15.42 -0.87 -3.56
N ASN A 249 15.00 0.39 -3.66
CA ASN A 249 15.64 1.49 -2.94
C ASN A 249 14.76 2.10 -1.84
N PHE A 250 13.43 2.02 -1.96
CA PHE A 250 12.50 2.57 -0.96
C PHE A 250 11.88 1.46 -0.09
N MET A 251 11.81 0.21 -0.61
CA MET A 251 11.17 -0.92 0.06
C MET A 251 12.17 -2.01 0.51
N VAL A 252 13.46 -1.70 0.56
CA VAL A 252 14.51 -2.60 1.05
C VAL A 252 15.32 -1.86 2.11
N PRO A 253 15.48 -2.45 3.32
CA PRO A 253 14.90 -3.71 3.82
C PRO A 253 13.36 -3.69 3.79
N ALA A 254 12.72 -4.87 3.92
CA ALA A 254 11.25 -4.97 3.93
C ALA A 254 10.63 -3.97 4.92
N PRO A 255 9.70 -3.10 4.49
CA PRO A 255 9.17 -2.02 5.30
C PRO A 255 8.43 -2.56 6.53
N ARG A 256 8.62 -1.88 7.68
CA ARG A 256 7.96 -2.18 8.95
C ARG A 256 7.49 -0.88 9.57
N TYR A 257 6.17 -0.68 9.59
CA TYR A 257 5.52 0.54 10.07
C TYR A 257 4.28 0.20 10.88
N ASP A 258 3.87 1.10 11.75
CA ASP A 258 2.69 0.92 12.58
C ASP A 258 1.40 1.13 11.75
N SER A 259 1.46 1.99 10.74
CA SER A 259 0.33 2.28 9.85
C SER A 259 0.76 2.49 8.39
N PHE A 260 -0.21 2.51 7.48
CA PHE A 260 0.02 2.95 6.10
C PHE A 260 0.38 4.44 6.03
N ASP A 261 -0.09 5.26 6.96
CA ASP A 261 0.22 6.69 7.00
C ASP A 261 1.70 6.90 7.32
N ASP A 262 2.28 6.16 8.27
CA ASP A 262 3.71 6.20 8.59
C ASP A 262 4.56 5.71 7.42
N LEU A 263 4.14 4.63 6.76
CA LEU A 263 4.78 4.17 5.53
C LEU A 263 4.76 5.26 4.45
N ASN A 264 3.62 5.91 4.25
CA ASN A 264 3.44 6.92 3.21
C ASN A 264 4.23 8.19 3.51
N ALA A 265 4.33 8.61 4.76
CA ALA A 265 5.21 9.72 5.17
C ALA A 265 6.68 9.40 4.87
N HIS A 266 7.12 8.16 5.14
CA HIS A 266 8.48 7.73 4.76
C HIS A 266 8.68 7.73 3.24
N LEU A 267 7.73 7.21 2.47
CA LEU A 267 7.83 7.16 1.01
C LEU A 267 7.89 8.55 0.39
N GLU A 268 7.09 9.48 0.88
CA GLU A 268 7.11 10.89 0.46
C GLU A 268 8.48 11.52 0.72
N GLN A 269 9.04 11.31 1.92
CA GLN A 269 10.38 11.78 2.25
C GLN A 269 11.44 11.20 1.30
N ARG A 270 11.36 9.91 0.98
CA ARG A 270 12.26 9.27 -0.01
C ARG A 270 12.11 9.86 -1.42
N CYS A 271 10.90 10.24 -1.82
CA CYS A 271 10.64 10.91 -3.09
C CYS A 271 11.31 12.30 -3.12
N LEU A 272 11.24 13.06 -2.02
CA LEU A 272 11.89 14.37 -1.88
C LEU A 272 13.42 14.24 -1.88
N GLU A 273 13.97 13.32 -1.10
CA GLU A 273 15.43 13.08 -1.05
C GLU A 273 16.00 12.75 -2.44
N ARG A 274 15.28 11.94 -3.23
CA ARG A 274 15.68 11.57 -4.57
C ARG A 274 15.81 12.76 -5.52
N GLN A 275 15.12 13.86 -5.28
CA GLN A 275 15.27 15.08 -6.09
C GLN A 275 16.69 15.66 -6.06
N GLY A 276 17.47 15.35 -5.01
CA GLY A 276 18.90 15.70 -4.91
C GLY A 276 19.82 14.86 -5.79
N ASP A 277 19.34 13.73 -6.32
CA ASP A 277 20.16 12.83 -7.12
C ASP A 277 20.47 13.42 -8.52
N LYS A 278 21.62 13.00 -9.08
CA LYS A 278 22.02 13.31 -10.46
C LYS A 278 21.97 12.05 -11.31
N LEU A 279 21.27 12.13 -12.42
CA LEU A 279 21.21 11.03 -13.39
C LEU A 279 22.51 10.96 -14.22
N ARG A 280 22.87 9.74 -14.61
CA ARG A 280 24.02 9.53 -15.50
C ARG A 280 23.82 10.29 -16.81
N GLY A 281 24.80 11.10 -17.18
CA GLY A 281 24.76 11.91 -18.40
C GLY A 281 24.10 13.29 -18.24
N HIS A 282 23.65 13.65 -17.03
CA HIS A 282 23.11 14.96 -16.71
C HIS A 282 23.98 15.69 -15.67
N ASN A 283 24.16 16.99 -15.85
CA ASN A 283 24.87 17.84 -14.89
C ASN A 283 23.95 18.39 -13.79
N GLN A 284 22.65 18.47 -14.07
CA GLN A 284 21.60 18.96 -13.18
C GLN A 284 21.09 17.85 -12.30
N THR A 285 20.58 18.20 -11.12
CA THR A 285 19.83 17.27 -10.26
C THR A 285 18.45 16.98 -10.84
N ILE A 286 17.79 15.95 -10.33
CA ILE A 286 16.39 15.66 -10.66
C ILE A 286 15.51 16.86 -10.29
N GLY A 287 15.75 17.49 -9.12
CA GLY A 287 15.03 18.69 -8.67
C GLY A 287 15.21 19.88 -9.59
N ASP A 288 16.45 20.15 -10.07
CA ASP A 288 16.69 21.23 -11.03
C ASP A 288 15.87 21.01 -12.33
N ARG A 289 15.82 19.77 -12.81
CA ARG A 289 15.08 19.41 -14.01
C ARG A 289 13.56 19.40 -13.79
N LEU A 290 13.13 19.10 -12.56
CA LEU A 290 11.72 19.12 -12.16
C LEU A 290 11.10 20.51 -12.36
N MET A 291 11.86 21.58 -12.20
CA MET A 291 11.34 22.95 -12.42
C MET A 291 10.70 23.11 -13.80
N SER A 292 11.31 22.53 -14.84
CA SER A 292 10.73 22.57 -16.19
C SER A 292 9.44 21.74 -16.32
N ASP A 293 9.33 20.63 -15.56
CA ASP A 293 8.06 19.89 -15.50
C ASP A 293 6.99 20.71 -14.80
N LEU A 294 7.31 21.33 -13.65
CA LEU A 294 6.36 22.12 -12.86
C LEU A 294 5.80 23.31 -13.66
N GLU A 295 6.63 23.99 -14.44
CA GLU A 295 6.19 25.08 -15.33
C GLU A 295 5.20 24.62 -16.41
N ALA A 296 5.28 23.34 -16.80
CA ALA A 296 4.41 22.76 -17.83
C ALA A 296 3.14 22.09 -17.25
N LEU A 297 3.01 21.94 -15.91
CA LEU A 297 1.81 21.40 -15.28
C LEU A 297 0.66 22.38 -15.36
N MET A 298 -0.56 21.86 -15.40
CA MET A 298 -1.79 22.65 -15.24
C MET A 298 -2.03 22.94 -13.75
N GLY A 299 -2.68 24.06 -13.45
CA GLY A 299 -3.04 24.44 -12.08
C GLY A 299 -4.03 23.46 -11.43
N LEU A 300 -3.92 23.29 -10.11
CA LEU A 300 -4.86 22.49 -9.34
C LEU A 300 -6.24 23.17 -9.28
N PRO A 301 -7.37 22.43 -9.34
CA PRO A 301 -8.69 22.97 -9.13
C PRO A 301 -8.87 23.43 -7.65
N VAL A 302 -9.80 24.35 -7.42
CA VAL A 302 -10.10 24.86 -6.07
C VAL A 302 -10.62 23.76 -5.14
N ALA A 303 -11.45 22.84 -5.68
CA ALA A 303 -11.98 21.70 -4.92
C ALA A 303 -11.24 20.43 -5.33
N GLU A 304 -10.83 19.66 -4.33
CA GLU A 304 -10.27 18.34 -4.53
C GLU A 304 -11.33 17.34 -5.01
N TYR A 305 -10.93 16.36 -5.82
CA TYR A 305 -11.83 15.26 -6.22
C TYR A 305 -12.05 14.31 -5.04
N GLU A 306 -13.31 14.09 -4.68
CA GLU A 306 -13.65 13.14 -3.61
C GLU A 306 -13.44 11.70 -4.10
N VAL A 307 -12.39 11.06 -3.62
CA VAL A 307 -11.99 9.70 -4.03
C VAL A 307 -12.75 8.66 -3.22
N CYS A 308 -13.99 8.39 -3.60
CA CYS A 308 -14.77 7.33 -2.96
C CYS A 308 -15.61 6.54 -3.97
N ASP A 309 -15.94 5.31 -3.63
CA ASP A 309 -16.93 4.50 -4.35
C ASP A 309 -18.33 4.76 -3.76
N HIS A 310 -19.32 5.04 -4.60
CA HIS A 310 -20.70 5.27 -4.17
C HIS A 310 -21.56 4.06 -4.47
N VAL A 311 -22.19 3.50 -3.45
CA VAL A 311 -23.10 2.37 -3.56
C VAL A 311 -24.39 2.69 -2.80
N SER A 312 -25.54 2.60 -3.47
CA SER A 312 -26.83 2.66 -2.79
C SER A 312 -27.30 1.23 -2.49
N THR A 313 -27.70 0.98 -1.26
CA THR A 313 -28.13 -0.34 -0.78
C THR A 313 -29.12 -0.17 0.37
N ARG A 314 -29.56 -1.29 0.94
CA ARG A 314 -30.50 -1.29 2.08
C ARG A 314 -29.86 -1.98 3.28
N ALA A 315 -30.04 -1.41 4.47
CA ALA A 315 -29.65 -2.05 5.73
C ALA A 315 -30.49 -3.29 5.99
N THR A 316 -29.86 -4.38 6.42
CA THR A 316 -30.52 -5.65 6.70
C THR A 316 -31.31 -5.62 8.01
N SER A 317 -32.09 -6.68 8.28
CA SER A 317 -32.81 -6.87 9.54
C SER A 317 -31.91 -7.03 10.77
N ILE A 318 -30.63 -7.28 10.57
CA ILE A 318 -29.60 -7.34 11.61
C ILE A 318 -28.73 -6.10 11.66
N SER A 319 -29.22 -4.96 11.08
CA SER A 319 -28.53 -3.66 11.06
C SER A 319 -27.14 -3.70 10.44
N MET A 320 -27.00 -4.46 9.35
CA MET A 320 -25.76 -4.56 8.59
C MET A 320 -25.97 -4.05 7.17
N VAL A 321 -24.94 -3.42 6.62
CA VAL A 321 -24.89 -2.86 5.27
C VAL A 321 -23.75 -3.52 4.51
N ARG A 322 -24.07 -4.16 3.39
CA ARG A 322 -23.06 -4.82 2.57
C ARG A 322 -22.36 -3.84 1.65
N TYR A 323 -21.02 -3.79 1.78
CA TYR A 323 -20.16 -3.07 0.84
C TYR A 323 -19.03 -3.99 0.39
N ARG A 324 -18.93 -4.19 -0.93
CA ARG A 324 -18.02 -5.18 -1.52
C ARG A 324 -18.31 -6.58 -0.95
N SER A 325 -17.31 -7.24 -0.35
CA SER A 325 -17.42 -8.57 0.23
C SER A 325 -17.71 -8.58 1.74
N ASN A 326 -17.80 -7.41 2.37
CA ASN A 326 -17.87 -7.26 3.83
C ASN A 326 -19.17 -6.58 4.27
N ASP A 327 -19.56 -6.83 5.50
CA ASP A 327 -20.77 -6.28 6.11
C ASP A 327 -20.38 -5.31 7.25
N TYR A 328 -20.95 -4.11 7.24
CA TYR A 328 -20.67 -3.03 8.18
C TYR A 328 -21.92 -2.67 8.97
N SER A 329 -21.79 -2.51 10.29
CA SER A 329 -22.93 -2.20 11.12
C SER A 329 -23.41 -0.77 10.99
N VAL A 330 -24.70 -0.56 11.19
CA VAL A 330 -25.35 0.75 11.33
C VAL A 330 -26.22 0.76 12.58
N PRO A 331 -26.54 1.93 13.17
CA PRO A 331 -27.42 1.99 14.32
C PRO A 331 -28.75 1.29 14.03
N VAL A 332 -29.25 0.53 15.00
CA VAL A 332 -30.46 -0.32 14.84
C VAL A 332 -31.71 0.45 14.40
N ALA A 333 -31.76 1.77 14.68
CA ALA A 333 -32.83 2.63 14.20
C ALA A 333 -32.93 2.70 12.67
N TYR A 334 -31.83 2.43 11.95
CA TYR A 334 -31.78 2.47 10.49
C TYR A 334 -31.89 1.07 9.84
N ALA A 335 -32.25 0.03 10.61
CA ALA A 335 -32.55 -1.27 10.03
C ALA A 335 -33.66 -1.13 8.97
N HIS A 336 -33.50 -1.84 7.83
CA HIS A 336 -34.42 -1.80 6.68
C HIS A 336 -34.51 -0.45 5.92
N HIS A 337 -33.72 0.56 6.28
CA HIS A 337 -33.68 1.84 5.54
C HIS A 337 -32.78 1.72 4.31
N ASP A 338 -33.11 2.49 3.30
CA ASP A 338 -32.22 2.70 2.15
C ASP A 338 -31.09 3.64 2.57
N VAL A 339 -29.87 3.21 2.30
CA VAL A 339 -28.63 3.90 2.71
C VAL A 339 -27.69 4.05 1.54
N HIS A 340 -26.82 5.03 1.61
CA HIS A 340 -25.73 5.20 0.65
C HIS A 340 -24.39 4.99 1.35
N VAL A 341 -23.53 4.24 0.70
CA VAL A 341 -22.19 3.92 1.17
C VAL A 341 -21.19 4.71 0.35
N ARG A 342 -20.27 5.38 1.01
CA ARG A 342 -19.07 6.00 0.44
C ARG A 342 -17.85 5.22 0.89
N GLY A 343 -17.27 4.44 -0.02
CA GLY A 343 -16.10 3.60 0.27
C GLY A 343 -14.81 4.29 -0.13
N PHE A 344 -14.06 4.77 0.84
CA PHE A 344 -12.73 5.34 0.67
C PHE A 344 -11.64 4.24 0.75
N VAL A 345 -10.39 4.62 0.62
CA VAL A 345 -9.27 3.68 0.75
C VAL A 345 -9.19 3.09 2.16
N HIS A 346 -9.32 3.90 3.21
CA HIS A 346 -9.11 3.46 4.59
C HIS A 346 -10.40 3.38 5.42
N GLU A 347 -11.49 3.99 4.94
CA GLU A 347 -12.76 4.01 5.68
C GLU A 347 -13.97 3.73 4.78
N VAL A 348 -15.05 3.35 5.43
CA VAL A 348 -16.39 3.21 4.84
C VAL A 348 -17.33 4.09 5.62
N ILE A 349 -17.92 5.08 4.94
CA ILE A 349 -18.90 5.98 5.50
C ILE A 349 -20.28 5.59 4.99
N ILE A 350 -21.24 5.46 5.91
CA ILE A 350 -22.62 5.10 5.57
C ILE A 350 -23.52 6.26 5.97
N GLY A 351 -24.38 6.68 5.04
CA GLY A 351 -25.33 7.75 5.24
C GLY A 351 -26.76 7.31 4.93
N CYS A 352 -27.71 7.98 5.55
CA CYS A 352 -29.13 7.87 5.28
C CYS A 352 -29.72 9.28 5.05
N GLY A 353 -30.22 9.56 3.83
CA GLY A 353 -30.55 10.93 3.44
C GLY A 353 -29.31 11.83 3.50
N ASN A 354 -29.37 12.91 4.26
CA ASN A 354 -28.26 13.86 4.43
C ASN A 354 -27.42 13.60 5.69
N GLU A 355 -27.73 12.57 6.46
CA GLU A 355 -27.07 12.26 7.72
C GLU A 355 -26.04 11.13 7.55
N ILE A 356 -24.86 11.32 8.14
CA ILE A 356 -23.86 10.25 8.27
C ILE A 356 -24.23 9.45 9.52
N ILE A 357 -24.56 8.17 9.33
CA ILE A 357 -25.05 7.30 10.41
C ILE A 357 -23.99 6.32 10.93
N ALA A 358 -22.93 6.06 10.15
CA ALA A 358 -21.81 5.22 10.59
C ALA A 358 -20.52 5.54 9.84
N ARG A 359 -19.38 5.31 10.54
CA ARG A 359 -18.02 5.33 9.98
C ARG A 359 -17.28 4.11 10.48
N HIS A 360 -16.68 3.37 9.58
CA HIS A 360 -15.91 2.18 9.91
C HIS A 360 -14.55 2.20 9.23
N LYS A 361 -13.55 1.60 9.86
CA LYS A 361 -12.30 1.25 9.18
C LYS A 361 -12.61 0.23 8.08
N ARG A 362 -12.12 0.46 6.87
CA ARG A 362 -12.34 -0.45 5.75
C ARG A 362 -11.58 -1.75 5.95
N SER A 363 -12.27 -2.88 5.85
CA SER A 363 -11.64 -4.21 5.78
C SER A 363 -11.38 -4.61 4.32
N TYR A 364 -10.21 -5.21 4.08
CA TYR A 364 -9.79 -5.79 2.80
C TYR A 364 -9.82 -7.32 2.81
N THR A 365 -10.24 -7.93 3.92
CA THR A 365 -10.55 -9.38 3.97
C THR A 365 -11.86 -9.66 3.26
N SER A 366 -12.19 -10.92 3.06
CA SER A 366 -13.46 -11.33 2.46
C SER A 366 -14.39 -11.94 3.50
N ALA A 367 -15.66 -11.60 3.41
CA ALA A 367 -16.72 -12.08 4.30
C ALA A 367 -16.52 -11.69 5.77
N ASP A 368 -15.94 -10.50 5.99
CA ASP A 368 -15.76 -9.93 7.31
C ASP A 368 -17.01 -9.19 7.78
N MET A 369 -17.26 -9.21 9.08
CA MET A 369 -18.35 -8.49 9.73
C MET A 369 -17.77 -7.46 10.69
N ILE A 370 -17.90 -6.20 10.33
CA ILE A 370 -17.33 -5.07 11.06
C ILE A 370 -18.43 -4.44 11.91
N PHE A 371 -18.34 -4.61 13.22
CA PHE A 371 -19.29 -4.11 14.17
C PHE A 371 -18.77 -2.85 14.87
N ASP A 372 -19.67 -1.90 15.06
CA ASP A 372 -19.58 -0.92 16.14
C ASP A 372 -20.55 -1.38 17.24
N PRO A 373 -20.06 -1.72 18.43
CA PRO A 373 -20.92 -2.18 19.53
C PRO A 373 -22.00 -1.18 19.92
N LEU A 374 -21.74 0.11 19.82
CA LEU A 374 -22.68 1.19 20.16
C LEU A 374 -23.97 1.11 19.32
N HIS A 375 -23.87 0.67 18.08
CA HIS A 375 -25.01 0.55 17.18
C HIS A 375 -26.11 -0.38 17.70
N PHE A 376 -25.76 -1.37 18.52
CA PHE A 376 -26.64 -2.43 19.00
C PHE A 376 -27.13 -2.25 20.43
N LEU A 377 -26.54 -1.33 21.21
CA LEU A 377 -26.89 -1.14 22.62
C LEU A 377 -28.38 -0.82 22.85
N PRO A 378 -29.05 0.03 22.03
CA PRO A 378 -30.49 0.29 22.19
C PRO A 378 -31.35 -0.96 22.03
N LEU A 379 -30.95 -1.90 21.14
CA LEU A 379 -31.65 -3.17 20.97
C LEU A 379 -31.35 -4.13 22.11
N LEU A 380 -30.12 -4.17 22.60
CA LEU A 380 -29.71 -5.02 23.72
C LEU A 380 -30.37 -4.59 25.03
N GLU A 381 -30.61 -3.31 25.23
CA GLU A 381 -31.38 -2.81 26.38
C GLU A 381 -32.81 -3.36 26.40
N GLN A 382 -33.43 -3.50 25.22
CA GLN A 382 -34.78 -4.11 25.08
C GLN A 382 -34.70 -5.63 25.17
N LYS A 383 -33.68 -6.26 24.57
CA LYS A 383 -33.54 -7.73 24.47
C LYS A 383 -32.35 -8.21 25.31
N VAL A 384 -32.37 -7.92 26.60
CA VAL A 384 -31.27 -8.17 27.54
C VAL A 384 -30.78 -9.64 27.56
N GLY A 385 -31.68 -10.60 27.25
CA GLY A 385 -31.31 -12.01 27.17
C GLY A 385 -30.29 -12.36 26.08
N ALA A 386 -30.06 -11.45 25.11
CA ALA A 386 -29.07 -11.65 24.06
C ALA A 386 -27.65 -11.09 24.43
N LEU A 387 -27.52 -10.42 25.57
CA LEU A 387 -26.30 -9.69 25.93
C LEU A 387 -25.04 -10.59 25.92
N ASP A 388 -25.12 -11.76 26.55
CA ASP A 388 -23.98 -12.67 26.73
C ASP A 388 -23.51 -13.34 25.43
N GLN A 389 -24.36 -13.35 24.39
CA GLN A 389 -24.10 -13.99 23.10
C GLN A 389 -24.06 -13.01 21.94
N ALA A 390 -24.10 -11.71 22.23
CA ALA A 390 -24.14 -10.67 21.20
C ALA A 390 -22.80 -10.58 20.47
N ALA A 391 -22.74 -11.04 19.22
CA ALA A 391 -21.54 -10.97 18.38
C ALA A 391 -20.96 -9.54 18.29
N PRO A 392 -21.76 -8.44 18.23
CA PRO A 392 -21.21 -7.09 18.21
C PRO A 392 -20.40 -6.69 19.45
N LEU A 393 -20.59 -7.37 20.58
CA LEU A 393 -19.85 -7.08 21.82
C LEU A 393 -18.59 -7.94 21.97
N GLN A 394 -18.44 -8.98 21.14
CA GLN A 394 -17.27 -9.86 21.20
C GLN A 394 -16.03 -9.10 20.71
N GLY A 395 -14.99 -9.11 21.53
CA GLY A 395 -13.73 -8.42 21.22
C GLY A 395 -13.78 -6.88 21.40
N TRP A 396 -14.85 -6.37 22.00
CA TRP A 396 -14.88 -4.96 22.39
C TRP A 396 -13.89 -4.74 23.53
N ASP A 397 -12.85 -3.96 23.28
CA ASP A 397 -11.80 -3.66 24.25
C ASP A 397 -12.31 -2.65 25.29
N LEU A 398 -12.92 -3.18 26.35
CA LEU A 398 -13.39 -2.40 27.48
C LEU A 398 -12.44 -2.58 28.67
N PRO A 399 -12.14 -1.49 29.43
CA PRO A 399 -11.40 -1.60 30.68
C PRO A 399 -12.02 -2.58 31.67
N ASP A 400 -11.21 -3.28 32.47
CA ASP A 400 -11.63 -4.32 33.42
C ASP A 400 -12.75 -3.90 34.40
N VAL A 401 -12.83 -2.60 34.68
CA VAL A 401 -13.84 -2.03 35.56
C VAL A 401 -15.26 -2.25 35.03
N PHE A 402 -15.46 -2.30 33.69
CA PHE A 402 -16.77 -2.60 33.08
C PHE A 402 -17.16 -4.04 33.33
N ALA A 403 -16.25 -4.98 33.21
CA ALA A 403 -16.52 -6.40 33.52
C ALA A 403 -16.78 -6.61 35.00
N THR A 404 -16.14 -5.83 35.86
CA THR A 404 -16.39 -5.87 37.31
C THR A 404 -17.77 -5.34 37.63
N LEU A 405 -18.15 -4.19 37.06
CA LEU A 405 -19.50 -3.63 37.22
C LEU A 405 -20.59 -4.62 36.75
N HIS A 406 -20.39 -5.24 35.55
CA HIS A 406 -21.33 -6.22 35.02
C HIS A 406 -21.60 -7.35 36.00
N ARG A 407 -20.53 -7.96 36.52
CA ARG A 407 -20.63 -9.06 37.52
C ARG A 407 -21.35 -8.62 38.80
N LEU A 408 -21.05 -7.43 39.30
CA LEU A 408 -21.69 -6.90 40.49
C LEU A 408 -23.18 -6.61 40.30
N LEU A 409 -23.56 -6.01 39.16
CA LEU A 409 -24.97 -5.74 38.83
C LEU A 409 -25.76 -7.05 38.62
N GLU A 410 -25.16 -8.02 37.91
CA GLU A 410 -25.80 -9.32 37.68
C GLU A 410 -25.98 -10.10 39.00
N ALA A 411 -24.94 -10.13 39.86
CA ALA A 411 -25.02 -10.79 41.15
C ALA A 411 -26.07 -10.15 42.08
N ARG A 412 -26.23 -8.81 42.03
CA ARG A 412 -27.17 -8.09 42.88
C ARG A 412 -28.61 -8.14 42.41
N MET A 413 -28.83 -8.04 41.10
CA MET A 413 -30.18 -7.82 40.54
C MET A 413 -30.58 -8.82 39.44
N GLY A 414 -29.68 -9.70 39.02
CA GLY A 414 -29.94 -10.65 37.95
C GLY A 414 -30.24 -9.95 36.61
N LYS A 415 -31.37 -10.30 36.00
CA LYS A 415 -31.77 -9.79 34.68
C LYS A 415 -31.97 -8.25 34.61
N PRO A 416 -32.57 -7.56 35.60
CA PRO A 416 -32.57 -6.12 35.71
C PRO A 416 -31.16 -5.55 35.74
N GLY A 417 -30.21 -6.16 36.43
CA GLY A 417 -28.80 -5.72 36.49
C GLY A 417 -28.12 -5.72 35.12
N LYS A 418 -28.41 -6.70 34.29
CA LYS A 418 -27.93 -6.72 32.88
C LYS A 418 -28.47 -5.52 32.08
N ARG A 419 -29.74 -5.12 32.34
CA ARG A 419 -30.29 -3.93 31.67
C ARG A 419 -29.59 -2.66 32.12
N GLU A 420 -29.36 -2.50 33.43
CA GLU A 420 -28.61 -1.34 33.93
C GLU A 420 -27.19 -1.31 33.41
N TYR A 421 -26.53 -2.47 33.28
CA TYR A 421 -25.21 -2.55 32.66
C TYR A 421 -25.24 -2.03 31.20
N VAL A 422 -26.22 -2.44 30.39
CA VAL A 422 -26.37 -1.94 29.03
C VAL A 422 -26.63 -0.41 29.04
N GLN A 423 -27.42 0.10 29.99
CA GLN A 423 -27.62 1.55 30.13
C GLN A 423 -26.34 2.30 30.48
N VAL A 424 -25.46 1.69 31.29
CA VAL A 424 -24.13 2.25 31.56
C VAL A 424 -23.26 2.24 30.29
N LEU A 425 -23.28 1.15 29.52
CA LEU A 425 -22.58 1.10 28.23
C LEU A 425 -23.07 2.18 27.25
N ARG A 426 -24.38 2.48 27.27
CA ARG A 426 -24.98 3.53 26.45
C ARG A 426 -24.51 4.95 26.81
N LEU A 427 -23.90 5.16 27.98
CA LEU A 427 -23.24 6.44 28.27
C LEU A 427 -22.08 6.69 27.31
N LEU A 428 -21.47 5.65 26.73
CA LEU A 428 -20.42 5.74 25.73
C LEU A 428 -20.91 6.29 24.37
N GLU A 429 -22.24 6.32 24.14
CA GLU A 429 -22.84 7.01 22.99
C GLU A 429 -22.60 8.54 23.04
N THR A 430 -22.34 9.10 24.22
CA THR A 430 -22.25 10.55 24.44
C THR A 430 -20.95 10.98 25.13
N PHE A 431 -20.40 10.15 25.99
CA PHE A 431 -19.26 10.50 26.84
C PHE A 431 -18.03 9.66 26.52
N GLU A 432 -16.87 10.29 26.68
CA GLU A 432 -15.57 9.62 26.50
C GLU A 432 -15.37 8.42 27.42
N MET A 433 -14.76 7.36 26.91
CA MET A 433 -14.46 6.13 27.64
C MET A 433 -13.78 6.39 29.00
N SER A 434 -12.80 7.28 29.05
CA SER A 434 -12.04 7.63 30.26
C SER A 434 -12.92 8.23 31.36
N VAL A 435 -13.90 9.05 30.97
CA VAL A 435 -14.85 9.69 31.90
C VAL A 435 -15.79 8.64 32.49
N VAL A 436 -16.36 7.78 31.64
CA VAL A 436 -17.27 6.70 32.07
C VAL A 436 -16.53 5.70 32.93
N GLN A 437 -15.33 5.28 32.54
CA GLN A 437 -14.46 4.38 33.31
C GLN A 437 -14.20 4.91 34.73
N SER A 438 -13.81 6.18 34.83
CA SER A 438 -13.53 6.81 36.13
C SER A 438 -14.77 6.94 36.99
N ALA A 439 -15.94 7.17 36.37
CA ALA A 439 -17.21 7.20 37.10
C ALA A 439 -17.64 5.82 37.60
N ILE A 440 -17.45 4.78 36.80
CA ILE A 440 -17.71 3.38 37.20
C ILE A 440 -16.81 3.00 38.39
N GLN A 441 -15.50 3.29 38.31
CA GLN A 441 -14.57 2.98 39.40
C GLN A 441 -15.04 3.67 40.71
N GLN A 442 -15.37 4.94 40.65
CA GLN A 442 -15.86 5.67 41.83
C GLN A 442 -17.19 5.10 42.35
N ALA A 443 -18.11 4.72 41.46
CA ALA A 443 -19.37 4.10 41.85
C ALA A 443 -19.17 2.79 42.58
N ILE A 444 -18.23 1.95 42.12
CA ILE A 444 -17.84 0.69 42.77
C ILE A 444 -17.23 0.98 44.15
N ASP A 445 -16.30 1.92 44.27
CA ASP A 445 -15.64 2.29 45.53
C ASP A 445 -16.64 2.81 46.58
N MET A 446 -17.70 3.51 46.11
CA MET A 446 -18.78 4.01 46.96
C MET A 446 -19.86 2.96 47.26
N GLY A 447 -19.85 1.80 46.62
CA GLY A 447 -20.90 0.78 46.69
C GLY A 447 -22.23 1.17 45.99
N ALA A 448 -22.22 2.26 45.21
CA ALA A 448 -23.39 2.80 44.51
C ALA A 448 -23.35 2.41 43.03
N ILE A 449 -23.51 1.13 42.72
CA ILE A 449 -23.24 0.54 41.40
C ILE A 449 -24.36 0.69 40.35
N GLY A 450 -25.51 1.27 40.69
CA GLY A 450 -26.65 1.43 39.78
C GLY A 450 -26.36 2.44 38.65
N TYR A 451 -27.12 2.30 37.55
CA TYR A 451 -27.02 3.19 36.38
C TYR A 451 -27.13 4.69 36.73
N ASP A 452 -28.14 5.06 37.57
CA ASP A 452 -28.37 6.46 37.96
C ASP A 452 -27.16 7.05 38.71
N ALA A 453 -26.50 6.24 39.57
CA ALA A 453 -25.31 6.67 40.30
C ALA A 453 -24.13 6.89 39.35
N VAL A 454 -23.89 5.95 38.43
CA VAL A 454 -22.82 6.10 37.44
C VAL A 454 -23.08 7.31 36.53
N LYS A 455 -24.31 7.47 36.03
CA LYS A 455 -24.70 8.62 35.20
C LYS A 455 -24.50 9.93 35.95
N HIS A 456 -24.93 10.02 37.21
CA HIS A 456 -24.71 11.22 38.04
C HIS A 456 -23.23 11.55 38.17
N LEU A 457 -22.38 10.53 38.42
CA LEU A 457 -20.93 10.72 38.55
C LEU A 457 -20.29 11.17 37.22
N VAL A 458 -20.77 10.66 36.07
CA VAL A 458 -20.36 11.14 34.74
C VAL A 458 -20.72 12.61 34.56
N LEU A 459 -21.99 12.99 34.83
CA LEU A 459 -22.45 14.38 34.70
C LEU A 459 -21.68 15.31 35.61
N CYS A 460 -21.39 14.91 36.86
CA CYS A 460 -20.59 15.71 37.78
C CYS A 460 -19.17 16.01 37.31
N ARG A 461 -18.62 15.16 36.42
CA ARG A 461 -17.30 15.37 35.83
C ARG A 461 -17.32 16.28 34.61
N VAL A 462 -18.38 16.17 33.81
CA VAL A 462 -18.51 16.92 32.57
C VAL A 462 -19.08 18.33 32.80
N GLU A 463 -20.08 18.43 33.70
CA GLU A 463 -20.65 19.72 34.08
C GLU A 463 -19.67 20.49 34.96
N LYS A 464 -19.03 21.51 34.42
CA LYS A 464 -18.36 22.53 35.22
C LYS A 464 -19.38 23.16 36.08
N ARG A 465 -19.50 22.78 37.38
CA ARG A 465 -20.37 23.52 38.31
C ARG A 465 -20.03 24.98 38.18
N PRO A 466 -21.02 25.87 37.99
CA PRO A 466 -20.74 27.27 38.07
C PRO A 466 -20.08 27.55 39.43
N PRO A 467 -19.11 28.46 39.50
CA PRO A 467 -18.46 28.76 40.77
C PRO A 467 -19.57 29.07 41.78
N ARG A 468 -19.48 28.47 42.99
CA ARG A 468 -20.44 28.74 44.01
C ARG A 468 -20.55 30.27 44.15
N LEU A 469 -21.74 30.81 44.02
CA LEU A 469 -21.98 32.24 44.29
C LEU A 469 -21.45 32.53 45.70
N ASP A 470 -20.46 33.41 45.74
CA ASP A 470 -20.01 33.91 47.03
C ASP A 470 -21.10 34.81 47.58
N LEU A 471 -21.84 34.29 48.56
CA LEU A 471 -22.97 34.98 49.15
C LEU A 471 -22.58 36.27 49.90
N ASP A 472 -21.33 36.45 50.17
CA ASP A 472 -20.81 37.66 50.82
C ASP A 472 -20.86 38.89 49.90
N PHE A 473 -20.97 38.71 48.60
CA PHE A 473 -21.26 39.76 47.59
C PHE A 473 -22.73 40.17 47.53
N TYR A 474 -23.62 39.46 48.26
CA TYR A 474 -25.06 39.71 48.23
C TYR A 474 -25.58 39.92 49.66
N PRO A 475 -25.19 41.02 50.34
CA PRO A 475 -25.53 41.25 51.75
C PRO A 475 -27.02 41.43 52.03
N TYR A 476 -27.84 41.60 51.00
CA TYR A 476 -29.31 41.77 51.09
C TYR A 476 -30.05 40.41 50.97
N LEU A 477 -29.38 39.32 50.76
CA LEU A 477 -30.02 38.00 50.76
C LEU A 477 -30.20 37.55 52.20
N PRO A 478 -31.40 37.14 52.66
CA PRO A 478 -31.59 36.61 53.99
C PRO A 478 -30.78 35.36 54.21
N LYS A 479 -29.96 35.30 55.23
CA LYS A 479 -29.24 34.09 55.62
C LYS A 479 -30.24 33.03 56.09
N ALA A 480 -30.67 32.15 55.21
CA ALA A 480 -31.52 31.04 55.54
C ALA A 480 -30.67 30.01 56.34
N ASN A 481 -30.95 29.92 57.63
CA ASN A 481 -30.33 28.91 58.46
C ASN A 481 -31.21 27.64 58.42
N VAL A 482 -30.90 26.74 57.45
CA VAL A 482 -31.56 25.43 57.36
C VAL A 482 -30.98 24.53 58.46
N GLY A 483 -31.72 24.41 59.57
CA GLY A 483 -31.37 23.45 60.61
C GLY A 483 -31.33 22.02 60.03
N MET A 484 -30.21 21.36 60.16
CA MET A 484 -30.13 19.95 59.75
C MET A 484 -31.11 19.14 60.60
N THR A 485 -32.16 18.64 59.94
CA THR A 485 -33.09 17.68 60.56
C THR A 485 -32.32 16.41 60.90
N ARG A 486 -32.32 16.05 62.17
CA ARG A 486 -31.66 14.83 62.63
C ARG A 486 -32.43 13.59 62.09
N PRO A 487 -31.72 12.49 61.76
CA PRO A 487 -32.41 11.25 61.29
C PRO A 487 -33.52 10.81 62.22
N SER A 488 -33.39 11.04 63.54
CA SER A 488 -34.43 10.80 64.55
C SER A 488 -35.75 11.53 64.32
N SER A 489 -35.75 12.66 63.63
CA SER A 489 -36.98 13.42 63.30
C SER A 489 -37.85 12.72 62.24
N TYR A 490 -37.29 11.75 61.52
CA TYR A 490 -37.99 10.92 60.54
C TYR A 490 -38.42 9.56 61.10
N MET A 491 -38.01 9.19 62.29
CA MET A 491 -38.38 7.90 62.92
C MET A 491 -39.87 7.80 63.18
N SER A 492 -40.58 8.94 63.37
CA SER A 492 -42.03 8.99 63.51
C SER A 492 -42.77 8.63 62.23
N LEU A 493 -42.16 8.76 61.07
CA LEU A 493 -42.75 8.38 59.78
C LEU A 493 -42.57 6.87 59.48
N MET A 494 -41.66 6.21 60.18
CA MET A 494 -41.46 4.76 60.04
C MET A 494 -42.32 3.93 61.03
N GLY A 495 -42.98 4.55 61.97
CA GLY A 495 -43.81 3.90 63.00
C GLY A 495 -45.30 3.65 62.60
N GLY A 496 -45.66 3.82 61.34
CA GLY A 496 -47.04 3.71 60.88
C GLY A 496 -47.36 2.51 60.02
N ALA A 497 -46.64 1.42 60.13
CA ALA A 497 -46.97 0.18 59.41
C ALA A 497 -46.94 -1.03 60.37
N THR A 498 -47.87 -0.99 61.31
CA THR A 498 -48.37 -2.22 61.92
C THR A 498 -49.89 -2.17 61.81
N LEU A 499 -50.38 -2.84 60.72
CA LEU A 499 -51.55 -3.73 60.76
C LEU A 499 -51.70 -4.37 59.40
#